data_7e6a905abdfab3531751db9572af0540
#
_entry.id   7e6a905abdfab3531751db9572af0540
#
_cell.length_a   1.000
_cell.length_b   1.000
_cell.length_c   1.000
_cell.angle_alpha   90.00
_cell.angle_beta   90.00
_cell.angle_gamma   90.00
#
_symmetry.space_group_name_H-M   'P 1'
#
loop_
_entity.id
_entity.type
_entity.pdbx_description
1 polymer ?
#
loop_
_entity_poly.entity_id
_entity_poly.type
_entity_poly.pdbx_seq_one_letter_code
_entity_poly.pdbx_strand_id
1 'polypeptide(L)'
;LSNQRLGITLSLGEQTEDTYRRWFDAGAHRYLLRIETSNESLYRKIHPAGQLHDFHTRLECIRSLQRCGYQTGTGVMIGLPFQTTGDLADDLLFLKSMDIDMVGMGPYLEHRDTPLWRYREALPSQQERLRLGLHMVSCLRLLMPDINIAATTALQAIDPEGREKALEIGANVIMPNITPLGNRG
;
A
#
# COMPACT_ATOMS: atom_id res chain seq x y z
N LEU A 1 -16.10 20.41 4.90
CA LEU A 1 -15.54 19.85 6.14
C LEU A 1 -14.11 20.32 6.43
N SER A 2 -13.44 21.01 5.54
CA SER A 2 -12.10 21.52 5.83
C SER A 2 -12.12 23.03 5.95
N ASN A 3 -12.11 23.52 7.17
CA ASN A 3 -11.63 24.86 7.47
C ASN A 3 -10.12 24.96 7.13
N GLN A 4 -9.69 24.53 5.94
CA GLN A 4 -8.35 24.56 5.36
C GLN A 4 -7.20 23.95 6.21
N ARG A 5 -7.50 23.23 7.31
CA ARG A 5 -6.48 22.68 8.22
C ARG A 5 -6.26 21.17 8.11
N LEU A 6 -7.19 20.44 7.48
CA LEU A 6 -7.10 18.98 7.34
C LEU A 6 -7.19 18.59 5.87
N GLY A 7 -6.24 17.78 5.40
CA GLY A 7 -6.32 17.12 4.10
C GLY A 7 -7.17 15.87 4.16
N ILE A 8 -7.91 15.57 3.08
CA ILE A 8 -8.70 14.36 2.94
C ILE A 8 -7.97 13.40 2.01
N THR A 9 -7.70 12.17 2.48
CA THR A 9 -7.20 11.06 1.67
C THR A 9 -8.31 10.04 1.49
N LEU A 10 -8.68 9.74 0.25
CA LEU A 10 -9.63 8.68 -0.07
C LEU A 10 -8.90 7.36 -0.37
N SER A 11 -9.56 6.23 -0.09
CA SER A 11 -9.11 4.89 -0.45
C SER A 11 -10.35 4.02 -0.70
N LEU A 12 -10.99 4.20 -1.85
CA LEU A 12 -12.32 3.68 -2.19
C LEU A 12 -12.29 2.78 -3.44
N GLY A 13 -11.11 2.20 -3.73
CA GLY A 13 -10.94 1.27 -4.86
C GLY A 13 -10.93 1.96 -6.22
N GLU A 14 -11.13 1.17 -7.24
CA GLU A 14 -11.18 1.59 -8.63
C GLU A 14 -12.49 2.31 -8.93
N GLN A 15 -12.39 3.46 -9.59
CA GLN A 15 -13.53 4.27 -10.01
C GLN A 15 -13.30 4.82 -11.43
N THR A 16 -14.33 5.40 -12.01
CA THR A 16 -14.18 6.14 -13.27
C THR A 16 -13.46 7.46 -13.05
N GLU A 17 -12.77 7.96 -14.08
CA GLU A 17 -12.10 9.27 -14.03
C GLU A 17 -13.07 10.41 -13.69
N ASP A 18 -14.31 10.35 -14.19
CA ASP A 18 -15.35 11.32 -13.86
C ASP A 18 -15.70 11.30 -12.34
N THR A 19 -15.74 10.12 -11.74
CA THR A 19 -15.95 9.99 -10.28
C THR A 19 -14.79 10.57 -9.50
N TYR A 20 -13.54 10.29 -9.91
CA TYR A 20 -12.35 10.88 -9.29
C TYR A 20 -12.36 12.39 -9.40
N ARG A 21 -12.68 12.95 -10.56
CA ARG A 21 -12.75 14.40 -10.79
C ARG A 21 -13.78 15.07 -9.87
N ARG A 22 -14.98 14.51 -9.77
CA ARG A 22 -16.02 15.04 -8.86
C ARG A 22 -15.58 15.03 -7.39
N TRP A 23 -14.89 14.01 -6.94
CA TRP A 23 -14.39 13.96 -5.56
C TRP A 23 -13.22 14.93 -5.34
N PHE A 24 -12.37 15.09 -6.33
CA PHE A 24 -11.29 16.08 -6.30
C PHE A 24 -11.86 17.51 -6.18
N ASP A 25 -12.83 17.86 -7.01
CA ASP A 25 -13.50 19.17 -7.00
C ASP A 25 -14.27 19.41 -5.69
N ALA A 26 -14.74 18.36 -5.03
CA ALA A 26 -15.36 18.40 -3.70
C ALA A 26 -14.35 18.59 -2.54
N GLY A 27 -13.04 18.59 -2.82
CA GLY A 27 -11.96 18.89 -1.86
C GLY A 27 -11.17 17.67 -1.36
N ALA A 28 -11.33 16.50 -1.97
CA ALA A 28 -10.49 15.34 -1.68
C ALA A 28 -9.29 15.33 -2.63
N HIS A 29 -8.14 15.87 -2.20
CA HIS A 29 -6.97 16.05 -3.05
C HIS A 29 -5.92 14.94 -2.93
N ARG A 30 -6.15 13.91 -2.12
CA ARG A 30 -5.26 12.76 -1.95
C ARG A 30 -6.04 11.46 -2.16
N TYR A 31 -5.40 10.50 -2.80
CA TYR A 31 -5.99 9.18 -3.00
C TYR A 31 -4.95 8.09 -2.84
N LEU A 32 -5.30 7.01 -2.12
CA LEU A 32 -4.47 5.83 -1.97
C LEU A 32 -5.16 4.65 -2.67
N LEU A 33 -4.54 4.13 -3.74
CA LEU A 33 -4.97 2.94 -4.44
C LEU A 33 -3.79 1.97 -4.55
N ARG A 34 -3.78 0.94 -3.71
CA ARG A 34 -2.65 0.00 -3.62
C ARG A 34 -2.65 -0.97 -4.79
N ILE A 35 -1.49 -1.13 -5.44
CA ILE A 35 -1.29 -2.13 -6.49
C ILE A 35 -1.05 -3.54 -5.92
N GLU A 36 -0.58 -3.64 -4.69
CA GLU A 36 -0.23 -4.82 -3.90
C GLU A 36 1.02 -5.56 -4.39
N THR A 37 1.28 -5.64 -5.66
CA THR A 37 2.53 -6.09 -6.31
C THR A 37 2.56 -5.60 -7.75
N SER A 38 3.74 -5.29 -8.27
CA SER A 38 3.95 -4.92 -9.68
C SER A 38 4.04 -6.15 -10.60
N ASN A 39 4.24 -7.34 -10.05
CA ASN A 39 4.23 -8.58 -10.79
C ASN A 39 2.81 -9.01 -11.11
N GLU A 40 2.39 -8.85 -12.38
CA GLU A 40 1.04 -9.19 -12.84
C GLU A 40 0.69 -10.67 -12.59
N SER A 41 1.64 -11.59 -12.77
CA SER A 41 1.39 -13.02 -12.52
C SER A 41 1.11 -13.30 -11.04
N LEU A 42 1.85 -12.64 -10.13
CA LEU A 42 1.62 -12.72 -8.69
C LEU A 42 0.30 -12.03 -8.32
N TYR A 43 0.03 -10.86 -8.89
CA TYR A 43 -1.23 -10.13 -8.68
C TYR A 43 -2.44 -11.01 -8.97
N ARG A 44 -2.45 -11.70 -10.12
CA ARG A 44 -3.53 -12.61 -10.51
C ARG A 44 -3.69 -13.82 -9.60
N LYS A 45 -2.63 -14.26 -8.91
CA LYS A 45 -2.69 -15.34 -7.92
C LYS A 45 -3.31 -14.93 -6.58
N ILE A 46 -3.14 -13.68 -6.18
CA ILE A 46 -3.57 -13.17 -4.87
C ILE A 46 -4.92 -12.48 -4.90
N HIS A 47 -5.39 -12.07 -6.07
CA HIS A 47 -6.70 -11.44 -6.24
C HIS A 47 -7.75 -12.42 -6.80
N PRO A 48 -9.03 -12.22 -6.47
CA PRO A 48 -10.10 -12.96 -7.12
C PRO A 48 -10.11 -12.74 -8.64
N ALA A 49 -10.43 -13.79 -9.40
CA ALA A 49 -10.63 -13.65 -10.83
C ALA A 49 -11.91 -12.83 -11.11
N GLY A 50 -11.81 -11.76 -11.88
CA GLY A 50 -12.96 -10.93 -12.26
C GLY A 50 -12.54 -9.52 -12.68
N GLN A 51 -13.48 -8.80 -13.31
CA GLN A 51 -13.24 -7.44 -13.82
C GLN A 51 -12.96 -6.41 -12.72
N LEU A 52 -13.50 -6.62 -11.51
CA LEU A 52 -13.32 -5.70 -10.37
C LEU A 52 -11.90 -5.69 -9.78
N HIS A 53 -11.05 -6.66 -10.16
CA HIS A 53 -9.69 -6.80 -9.65
C HIS A 53 -8.71 -7.04 -10.79
N ASP A 54 -8.93 -6.39 -11.94
CA ASP A 54 -8.02 -6.48 -13.07
C ASP A 54 -6.78 -5.60 -12.86
N PHE A 55 -5.60 -6.18 -13.11
CA PHE A 55 -4.32 -5.51 -12.92
C PHE A 55 -4.18 -4.23 -13.75
N HIS A 56 -4.54 -4.30 -15.03
CA HIS A 56 -4.40 -3.17 -15.94
C HIS A 56 -5.44 -2.07 -15.62
N THR A 57 -6.65 -2.46 -15.24
CA THR A 57 -7.67 -1.52 -14.76
C THR A 57 -7.17 -0.76 -13.53
N ARG A 58 -6.54 -1.45 -12.57
CA ARG A 58 -5.98 -0.80 -11.38
C ARG A 58 -4.85 0.16 -11.73
N LEU A 59 -3.94 -0.23 -12.63
CA LEU A 59 -2.88 0.66 -13.12
C LEU A 59 -3.44 1.90 -13.80
N GLU A 60 -4.45 1.73 -14.66
CA GLU A 60 -5.10 2.85 -15.33
C GLU A 60 -5.81 3.78 -14.35
N CYS A 61 -6.43 3.23 -13.30
CA CYS A 61 -7.01 4.04 -12.23
C CYS A 61 -5.95 4.89 -11.51
N ILE A 62 -4.76 4.35 -11.23
CA ILE A 62 -3.65 5.11 -10.63
C ILE A 62 -3.26 6.28 -11.56
N ARG A 63 -3.10 6.03 -12.86
CA ARG A 63 -2.79 7.07 -13.85
C ARG A 63 -3.92 8.11 -13.97
N SER A 64 -5.17 7.66 -13.90
CA SER A 64 -6.34 8.54 -13.93
C SER A 64 -6.37 9.48 -12.72
N LEU A 65 -6.03 9.00 -11.52
CA LEU A 65 -5.88 9.83 -10.32
C LEU A 65 -4.82 10.92 -10.53
N GLN A 66 -3.66 10.57 -11.11
CA GLN A 66 -2.60 11.55 -11.44
C GLN A 66 -3.09 12.60 -12.45
N ARG A 67 -3.80 12.19 -13.52
CA ARG A 67 -4.40 13.11 -14.49
C ARG A 67 -5.44 14.05 -13.87
N CYS A 68 -6.16 13.59 -12.86
CA CYS A 68 -7.11 14.41 -12.09
C CYS A 68 -6.42 15.39 -11.13
N GLY A 69 -5.10 15.30 -10.93
CA GLY A 69 -4.31 16.18 -10.06
C GLY A 69 -4.21 15.73 -8.61
N TYR A 70 -4.59 14.50 -8.29
CA TYR A 70 -4.43 13.98 -6.94
C TYR A 70 -2.96 13.85 -6.54
N GLN A 71 -2.68 14.12 -5.27
CA GLN A 71 -1.52 13.50 -4.62
C GLN A 71 -1.82 12.00 -4.52
N THR A 72 -1.17 11.24 -5.41
CA THR A 72 -1.51 9.84 -5.62
C THR A 72 -0.58 8.93 -4.82
N GLY A 73 -1.19 8.09 -4.00
CA GLY A 73 -0.50 7.05 -3.26
C GLY A 73 -0.81 5.66 -3.81
N THR A 74 0.17 4.78 -3.75
CA THR A 74 0.01 3.34 -3.99
C THR A 74 0.78 2.55 -2.94
N GLY A 75 0.93 1.26 -3.14
CA GLY A 75 1.71 0.43 -2.21
C GLY A 75 1.65 -1.04 -2.54
N VAL A 76 2.51 -1.79 -1.87
CA VAL A 76 2.68 -3.22 -2.08
C VAL A 76 2.61 -3.98 -0.77
N MET A 77 2.28 -5.27 -0.84
CA MET A 77 2.40 -6.20 0.28
C MET A 77 3.74 -6.93 0.22
N ILE A 78 4.33 -7.19 1.37
CA ILE A 78 5.67 -7.77 1.50
C ILE A 78 5.57 -9.13 2.17
N GLY A 79 6.20 -10.16 1.57
CA GLY A 79 6.16 -11.53 2.06
C GLY A 79 4.87 -12.25 1.72
N LEU A 80 4.29 -11.97 0.56
CA LEU A 80 3.16 -12.70 0.00
C LEU A 80 3.56 -14.16 -0.34
N PRO A 81 2.59 -15.09 -0.37
CA PRO A 81 2.85 -16.41 -0.93
C PRO A 81 3.39 -16.27 -2.35
N PHE A 82 4.44 -17.03 -2.68
CA PHE A 82 5.11 -17.05 -4.01
C PHE A 82 5.88 -15.78 -4.38
N GLN A 83 5.92 -14.76 -3.55
CA GLN A 83 6.71 -13.56 -3.79
C GLN A 83 8.20 -13.85 -3.57
N THR A 84 9.03 -13.40 -4.48
CA THR A 84 10.49 -13.51 -4.42
C THR A 84 11.14 -12.18 -4.03
N THR A 85 12.40 -12.20 -3.64
CA THR A 85 13.19 -10.96 -3.44
C THR A 85 13.31 -10.15 -4.74
N GLY A 86 13.33 -10.82 -5.90
CA GLY A 86 13.28 -10.16 -7.21
C GLY A 86 12.00 -9.35 -7.40
N ASP A 87 10.84 -9.93 -7.06
CA ASP A 87 9.56 -9.21 -7.11
C ASP A 87 9.57 -7.95 -6.23
N LEU A 88 10.16 -8.02 -5.03
CA LEU A 88 10.30 -6.86 -4.14
C LEU A 88 11.20 -5.77 -4.73
N ALA A 89 12.28 -6.15 -5.40
CA ALA A 89 13.16 -5.19 -6.09
C ALA A 89 12.44 -4.53 -7.27
N ASP A 90 11.71 -5.32 -8.06
CA ASP A 90 10.89 -4.82 -9.17
C ASP A 90 9.76 -3.92 -8.67
N ASP A 91 9.14 -4.23 -7.53
CA ASP A 91 8.16 -3.37 -6.87
C ASP A 91 8.75 -1.98 -6.55
N LEU A 92 9.98 -1.89 -6.02
CA LEU A 92 10.64 -0.61 -5.75
C LEU A 92 10.90 0.21 -7.03
N LEU A 93 11.38 -0.44 -8.09
CA LEU A 93 11.63 0.20 -9.38
C LEU A 93 10.31 0.66 -10.02
N PHE A 94 9.27 -0.15 -9.91
CA PHE A 94 7.93 0.19 -10.36
C PHE A 94 7.40 1.44 -9.63
N LEU A 95 7.47 1.47 -8.29
CA LEU A 95 7.03 2.62 -7.48
C LEU A 95 7.73 3.91 -7.92
N LYS A 96 9.04 3.85 -8.20
CA LYS A 96 9.81 4.98 -8.73
C LYS A 96 9.32 5.40 -10.12
N SER A 97 9.05 4.44 -11.01
CA SER A 97 8.62 4.72 -12.39
C SER A 97 7.24 5.35 -12.49
N MET A 98 6.39 5.12 -11.48
CA MET A 98 5.01 5.63 -11.43
C MET A 98 4.92 7.09 -10.94
N ASP A 99 6.02 7.68 -10.47
CA ASP A 99 6.07 9.08 -9.99
C ASP A 99 4.94 9.40 -9.00
N ILE A 100 4.85 8.61 -7.95
CA ILE A 100 3.79 8.70 -6.94
C ILE A 100 4.22 9.54 -5.73
N ASP A 101 3.25 10.07 -4.98
CA ASP A 101 3.47 10.98 -3.85
C ASP A 101 3.57 10.28 -2.50
N MET A 102 2.99 9.08 -2.37
CA MET A 102 2.97 8.34 -1.12
C MET A 102 3.00 6.83 -1.35
N VAL A 103 3.74 6.11 -0.51
CA VAL A 103 3.76 4.64 -0.48
C VAL A 103 3.28 4.11 0.86
N GLY A 104 2.28 3.21 0.80
CA GLY A 104 1.85 2.38 1.91
C GLY A 104 2.26 0.93 1.70
N MET A 105 3.38 0.49 2.27
CA MET A 105 3.83 -0.89 2.17
C MET A 105 4.09 -1.49 3.54
N GLY A 106 3.85 -2.78 3.65
CA GLY A 106 4.04 -3.48 4.91
C GLY A 106 3.96 -4.99 4.76
N PRO A 107 4.36 -5.72 5.81
CA PRO A 107 4.31 -7.17 5.80
C PRO A 107 2.87 -7.68 5.61
N TYR A 108 2.74 -8.72 4.80
CA TYR A 108 1.47 -9.46 4.70
C TYR A 108 1.18 -10.16 6.02
N LEU A 109 -0.06 -9.99 6.49
CA LEU A 109 -0.59 -10.68 7.67
C LEU A 109 -1.66 -11.66 7.19
N GLU A 110 -1.43 -12.94 7.45
CA GLU A 110 -2.38 -13.99 7.10
C GLU A 110 -3.62 -13.93 7.99
N HIS A 111 -4.79 -14.14 7.39
CA HIS A 111 -6.05 -14.21 8.12
C HIS A 111 -6.86 -15.42 7.67
N ARG A 112 -7.36 -16.20 8.63
CA ARG A 112 -8.05 -17.49 8.40
C ARG A 112 -9.28 -17.38 7.49
N ASP A 113 -9.94 -16.24 7.50
CA ASP A 113 -11.17 -16.03 6.73
C ASP A 113 -10.89 -15.52 5.30
N THR A 114 -9.61 -15.51 4.88
CA THR A 114 -9.23 -15.11 3.52
C THR A 114 -8.88 -16.32 2.66
N PRO A 115 -9.13 -16.27 1.34
CA PRO A 115 -8.73 -17.36 0.43
C PRO A 115 -7.23 -17.65 0.42
N LEU A 116 -6.39 -16.67 0.75
CA LEU A 116 -4.94 -16.83 0.81
C LEU A 116 -4.47 -17.67 2.02
N TRP A 117 -5.31 -17.87 3.03
CA TRP A 117 -5.02 -18.73 4.19
C TRP A 117 -4.55 -20.14 3.80
N ARG A 118 -5.04 -20.66 2.68
CA ARG A 118 -4.62 -21.97 2.14
C ARG A 118 -3.13 -22.07 1.83
N TYR A 119 -2.45 -20.92 1.65
CA TYR A 119 -1.03 -20.85 1.33
C TYR A 119 -0.15 -20.44 2.52
N ARG A 120 -0.69 -20.43 3.76
CA ARG A 120 0.04 -19.97 4.94
C ARG A 120 1.34 -20.71 5.21
N GLU A 121 1.40 -22.01 4.85
CA GLU A 121 2.62 -22.83 5.01
C GLU A 121 3.76 -22.45 4.05
N ALA A 122 3.45 -21.69 3.00
CA ALA A 122 4.43 -21.18 2.04
C ALA A 122 4.91 -19.77 2.37
N LEU A 123 4.41 -19.18 3.46
CA LEU A 123 4.81 -17.83 3.88
C LEU A 123 6.17 -17.85 4.58
N PRO A 124 7.01 -16.82 4.38
CA PRO A 124 8.12 -16.56 5.27
C PRO A 124 7.62 -16.33 6.71
N SER A 125 8.47 -16.56 7.70
CA SER A 125 8.10 -16.26 9.09
C SER A 125 7.69 -14.80 9.27
N GLN A 126 6.90 -14.50 10.31
CA GLN A 126 6.50 -13.12 10.61
C GLN A 126 7.72 -12.21 10.82
N GLN A 127 8.76 -12.70 11.49
CA GLN A 127 10.01 -11.97 11.70
C GLN A 127 10.74 -11.67 10.38
N GLU A 128 10.76 -12.62 9.45
CA GLU A 128 11.34 -12.40 8.12
C GLU A 128 10.52 -11.37 7.33
N ARG A 129 9.21 -11.45 7.38
CA ARG A 129 8.32 -10.46 6.72
C ARG A 129 8.49 -9.05 7.32
N LEU A 130 8.65 -8.95 8.65
CA LEU A 130 8.99 -7.69 9.32
C LEU A 130 10.33 -7.15 8.81
N ARG A 131 11.38 -7.99 8.81
CA ARG A 131 12.71 -7.62 8.33
C ARG A 131 12.69 -7.14 6.89
N LEU A 132 12.03 -7.87 6.00
CA LEU A 132 11.84 -7.46 4.60
C LEU A 132 11.08 -6.14 4.51
N GLY A 133 10.03 -5.94 5.32
CA GLY A 133 9.27 -4.70 5.36
C GLY A 133 10.13 -3.49 5.73
N LEU A 134 10.96 -3.62 6.76
CA LEU A 134 11.90 -2.58 7.17
C LEU A 134 12.96 -2.32 6.10
N HIS A 135 13.53 -3.35 5.46
CA HIS A 135 14.46 -3.17 4.34
C HIS A 135 13.83 -2.44 3.16
N MET A 136 12.57 -2.78 2.81
CA MET A 136 11.84 -2.10 1.73
C MET A 136 11.64 -0.60 2.04
N VAL A 137 11.36 -0.24 3.30
CA VAL A 137 11.27 1.18 3.73
C VAL A 137 12.61 1.89 3.51
N SER A 138 13.71 1.31 3.97
CA SER A 138 15.05 1.89 3.81
C SER A 138 15.45 2.03 2.34
N CYS A 139 15.26 0.97 1.55
CA CYS A 139 15.58 0.99 0.12
C CYS A 139 14.74 2.03 -0.64
N LEU A 140 13.44 2.12 -0.34
CA LEU A 140 12.58 3.11 -0.96
C LEU A 140 12.99 4.54 -0.59
N ARG A 141 13.35 4.81 0.67
CA ARG A 141 13.84 6.13 1.09
C ARG A 141 15.11 6.54 0.35
N LEU A 142 16.04 5.61 0.13
CA LEU A 142 17.25 5.88 -0.65
C LEU A 142 16.94 6.09 -2.14
N LEU A 143 15.99 5.36 -2.69
CA LEU A 143 15.60 5.41 -4.09
C LEU A 143 14.75 6.65 -4.44
N MET A 144 13.92 7.09 -3.49
CA MET A 144 12.98 8.22 -3.60
C MET A 144 13.06 9.08 -2.31
N PRO A 145 14.05 9.99 -2.21
CA PRO A 145 14.33 10.70 -0.97
C PRO A 145 13.18 11.57 -0.43
N ASP A 146 12.33 12.07 -1.31
CA ASP A 146 11.28 13.05 -0.97
C ASP A 146 9.88 12.44 -0.82
N ILE A 147 9.73 11.13 -1.10
CA ILE A 147 8.42 10.47 -1.06
C ILE A 147 7.88 10.31 0.37
N ASN A 148 6.56 10.37 0.52
CA ASN A 148 5.91 10.01 1.77
C ASN A 148 5.82 8.49 1.92
N ILE A 149 6.39 7.95 3.00
CA ILE A 149 6.39 6.51 3.32
C ILE A 149 5.63 6.29 4.63
N ALA A 150 4.56 5.50 4.57
CA ALA A 150 3.76 5.18 5.74
C ALA A 150 4.41 4.08 6.61
N ALA A 151 4.57 4.36 7.91
CA ALA A 151 4.80 3.34 8.92
C ALA A 151 3.46 2.61 9.18
N THR A 152 3.27 1.47 8.51
CA THR A 152 1.98 0.79 8.48
C THR A 152 1.66 0.04 9.78
N THR A 153 0.36 -0.14 10.05
CA THR A 153 -0.11 -0.91 11.22
C THR A 153 0.33 -2.37 11.19
N ALA A 154 0.57 -2.95 10.01
CA ALA A 154 1.06 -4.31 9.86
C ALA A 154 2.44 -4.53 10.49
N LEU A 155 3.33 -3.53 10.47
CA LEU A 155 4.60 -3.59 11.17
C LEU A 155 4.41 -3.73 12.69
N GLN A 156 3.51 -2.92 13.25
CA GLN A 156 3.20 -2.96 14.69
C GLN A 156 2.45 -4.24 15.10
N ALA A 157 1.71 -4.85 14.20
CA ALA A 157 1.02 -6.11 14.49
C ALA A 157 1.99 -7.29 14.69
N ILE A 158 3.18 -7.23 14.09
CA ILE A 158 4.25 -8.24 14.27
C ILE A 158 5.18 -7.85 15.44
N ASP A 159 5.55 -6.58 15.52
CA ASP A 159 6.46 -6.06 16.54
C ASP A 159 5.85 -4.78 17.13
N PRO A 160 5.63 -4.70 18.46
CA PRO A 160 5.07 -3.50 19.11
C PRO A 160 5.80 -2.19 18.74
N GLU A 161 7.11 -2.25 18.47
CA GLU A 161 7.96 -1.12 18.06
C GLU A 161 8.16 -1.04 16.54
N GLY A 162 7.42 -1.84 15.76
CA GLY A 162 7.63 -1.95 14.32
C GLY A 162 7.42 -0.66 13.54
N ARG A 163 6.52 0.21 14.00
CA ARG A 163 6.32 1.54 13.39
C ARG A 163 7.43 2.52 13.74
N GLU A 164 7.88 2.52 14.99
CA GLU A 164 8.98 3.34 15.46
C GLU A 164 10.25 3.00 14.68
N LYS A 165 10.59 1.71 14.55
CA LYS A 165 11.69 1.22 13.73
C LYS A 165 11.60 1.69 12.28
N ALA A 166 10.37 1.67 11.69
CA ALA A 166 10.18 2.17 10.34
C ALA A 166 10.43 3.68 10.21
N LEU A 167 10.05 4.48 11.22
CA LEU A 167 10.32 5.92 11.26
C LEU A 167 11.82 6.21 11.34
N GLU A 168 12.56 5.47 12.17
CA GLU A 168 14.02 5.62 12.32
C GLU A 168 14.78 5.37 11.01
N ILE A 169 14.24 4.51 10.13
CA ILE A 169 14.92 4.09 8.89
C ILE A 169 14.37 4.72 7.62
N GLY A 170 13.39 5.64 7.73
CA GLY A 170 12.96 6.41 6.56
C GLY A 170 11.47 6.61 6.35
N ALA A 171 10.58 5.95 7.09
CA ALA A 171 9.16 6.32 7.07
C ALA A 171 8.96 7.73 7.68
N ASN A 172 7.95 8.45 7.23
CA ASN A 172 7.66 9.82 7.71
C ASN A 172 6.15 10.08 7.90
N VAL A 173 5.32 9.07 7.70
CA VAL A 173 3.86 9.16 7.88
C VAL A 173 3.40 8.08 8.85
N ILE A 174 2.62 8.45 9.86
CA ILE A 174 1.94 7.51 10.76
C ILE A 174 0.44 7.50 10.42
N MET A 175 -0.11 6.29 10.35
CA MET A 175 -1.55 6.06 10.17
C MET A 175 -2.14 5.52 11.48
N PRO A 176 -2.64 6.37 12.39
CA PRO A 176 -3.22 5.91 13.65
C PRO A 176 -4.53 5.16 13.39
N ASN A 177 -4.75 4.08 14.14
CA ASN A 177 -6.02 3.37 14.13
C ASN A 177 -7.00 4.09 15.06
N ILE A 178 -8.00 4.75 14.50
CA ILE A 178 -9.05 5.46 15.23
C ILE A 178 -10.34 4.65 15.39
N THR A 179 -10.37 3.39 14.95
CA THR A 179 -11.50 2.48 15.19
C THR A 179 -11.72 2.32 16.70
N PRO A 180 -12.95 2.47 17.22
CA PRO A 180 -13.25 2.26 18.65
C PRO A 180 -12.78 0.88 19.11
N LEU A 181 -12.25 0.80 20.34
CA LEU A 181 -11.65 -0.44 20.87
C LEU A 181 -12.59 -1.66 20.82
N GLY A 182 -13.89 -1.45 21.09
CA GLY A 182 -14.89 -2.51 21.02
C GLY A 182 -15.17 -3.07 19.62
N ASN A 183 -14.67 -2.42 18.57
CA ASN A 183 -14.85 -2.80 17.16
C ASN A 183 -13.53 -3.24 16.50
N ARG A 184 -12.47 -3.41 17.30
CA ARG A 184 -11.19 -3.95 16.82
C ARG A 184 -11.23 -5.46 16.98
N GLY A 185 -11.43 -6.19 15.88
CA GLY A 185 -11.35 -7.65 15.83
C GLY A 185 -9.91 -8.14 15.81
#